data_6d9e3ae498c6a913fef2f7ca9fbc6672
#
_entry.id   6d9e3ae498c6a913fef2f7ca9fbc6672
#
_cell.length_a   1.000
_cell.length_b   1.000
_cell.length_c   1.000
_cell.angle_alpha   90.00
_cell.angle_beta   90.00
_cell.angle_gamma   90.00
#
_symmetry.space_group_name_H-M   'P 1'
#
loop_
_entity.id
_entity.type
_entity.pdbx_description
1 polymer ?
#
loop_
_entity_poly.entity_id
_entity_poly.type
_entity_poly.pdbx_seq_one_letter_code
_entity_poly.pdbx_strand_id
1 'polypeptide(L)'
;DDIIVSAASCTTNCLAPIVKVLDDNFGIERGFMTTIHAYTNDQVTLDVSHKKGIKERRGRACAMNIVPTSTGAAIAIGKVIPSLDGKLSGGAIRVPVSDGSLVDLSLELTEKVTVEEINSAFINNASETLVTTTDPIVSSDVIGTTCGALADLSLTKVVEHDGKQMVKVISWYDNEMGYSAQMVRTAKKLLSL
;
A
#
# COMPACT_ATOMS: atom_id res chain seq x y z
N ASP A 1 6.77 -26.35 -6.33
CA ASP A 1 7.92 -26.97 -5.61
C ASP A 1 8.99 -25.94 -5.21
N ASP A 2 8.59 -24.69 -4.98
CA ASP A 2 9.52 -23.63 -4.54
C ASP A 2 9.93 -23.88 -3.09
N ILE A 3 11.25 -23.92 -2.85
CA ILE A 3 11.83 -24.12 -1.52
C ILE A 3 11.93 -22.78 -0.76
N ILE A 4 11.99 -21.67 -1.49
CA ILE A 4 12.14 -20.32 -0.94
C ILE A 4 11.00 -19.47 -1.48
N VAL A 5 10.24 -18.85 -0.56
CA VAL A 5 9.16 -17.91 -0.89
C VAL A 5 9.38 -16.58 -0.19
N SER A 6 8.82 -15.51 -0.74
CA SER A 6 8.86 -14.17 -0.16
C SER A 6 7.45 -13.71 0.18
N ALA A 7 7.26 -13.16 1.38
CA ALA A 7 6.03 -12.48 1.77
C ALA A 7 5.98 -11.01 1.28
N ALA A 8 6.87 -10.63 0.36
CA ALA A 8 7.02 -9.28 -0.21
C ALA A 8 7.34 -8.20 0.85
N SER A 9 6.65 -7.07 0.85
CA SER A 9 6.84 -5.97 1.80
C SER A 9 5.51 -5.56 2.45
N CYS A 10 5.58 -4.80 3.54
CA CYS A 10 4.39 -4.24 4.19
C CYS A 10 3.55 -3.41 3.21
N THR A 11 4.19 -2.54 2.42
CA THR A 11 3.51 -1.72 1.41
C THR A 11 2.90 -2.59 0.30
N THR A 12 3.61 -3.63 -0.17
CA THR A 12 3.07 -4.55 -1.20
C THR A 12 1.86 -5.32 -0.66
N ASN A 13 1.87 -5.74 0.61
CA ASN A 13 0.74 -6.43 1.24
C ASN A 13 -0.48 -5.52 1.41
N CYS A 14 -0.31 -4.20 1.50
CA CYS A 14 -1.40 -3.24 1.44
C CYS A 14 -1.86 -3.01 -0.01
N LEU A 15 -0.93 -2.78 -0.92
CA LEU A 15 -1.22 -2.39 -2.30
C LEU A 15 -1.90 -3.52 -3.10
N ALA A 16 -1.39 -4.76 -2.98
CA ALA A 16 -1.83 -5.88 -3.81
C ALA A 16 -3.34 -6.20 -3.69
N PRO A 17 -3.95 -6.34 -2.51
CA PRO A 17 -5.39 -6.61 -2.43
C PRO A 17 -6.23 -5.44 -2.96
N ILE A 18 -5.80 -4.20 -2.79
CA ILE A 18 -6.50 -3.02 -3.30
C ILE A 18 -6.52 -3.02 -4.84
N VAL A 19 -5.35 -3.13 -5.46
CA VAL A 19 -5.27 -3.11 -6.93
C VAL A 19 -5.87 -4.37 -7.55
N LYS A 20 -5.85 -5.52 -6.85
CA LYS A 20 -6.51 -6.75 -7.32
C LYS A 20 -8.01 -6.56 -7.44
N VAL A 21 -8.66 -5.98 -6.42
CA VAL A 21 -10.10 -5.71 -6.46
C VAL A 21 -10.44 -4.72 -7.58
N LEU A 22 -9.65 -3.66 -7.75
CA LEU A 22 -9.90 -2.66 -8.78
C LEU A 22 -9.66 -3.21 -10.19
N ASP A 23 -8.60 -3.99 -10.40
CA ASP A 23 -8.30 -4.60 -11.71
C ASP A 23 -9.34 -5.64 -12.11
N ASP A 24 -9.74 -6.51 -11.18
CA ASP A 24 -10.74 -7.56 -11.43
C ASP A 24 -12.14 -7.01 -11.77
N ASN A 25 -12.53 -5.88 -11.19
CA ASN A 25 -13.87 -5.33 -11.36
C ASN A 25 -13.94 -4.28 -12.46
N PHE A 26 -12.88 -3.49 -12.67
CA PHE A 26 -12.94 -2.28 -13.51
C PHE A 26 -11.79 -2.18 -14.51
N GLY A 27 -10.78 -3.04 -14.40
CA GLY A 27 -9.53 -2.95 -15.16
C GLY A 27 -8.69 -1.73 -14.79
N ILE A 28 -7.38 -1.90 -14.63
CA ILE A 28 -6.45 -0.80 -14.42
C ILE A 28 -5.67 -0.55 -15.71
N GLU A 29 -5.77 0.67 -16.25
CA GLU A 29 -4.97 1.11 -17.39
C GLU A 29 -3.58 1.54 -16.95
N ARG A 30 -3.50 2.44 -15.98
CA ARG A 30 -2.25 2.97 -15.42
C ARG A 30 -2.48 3.75 -14.14
N GLY A 31 -1.41 3.99 -13.41
CA GLY A 31 -1.52 4.84 -12.24
C GLY A 31 -0.24 5.08 -11.48
N PHE A 32 -0.37 5.93 -10.48
CA PHE A 32 0.68 6.22 -9.52
C PHE A 32 0.26 5.84 -8.11
N MET A 33 1.19 5.27 -7.36
CA MET A 33 1.06 5.07 -5.94
C MET A 33 2.07 5.92 -5.17
N THR A 34 1.64 6.53 -4.09
CA THR A 34 2.53 7.11 -3.11
C THR A 34 2.25 6.48 -1.76
N THR A 35 3.24 5.87 -1.13
CA THR A 35 3.06 5.49 0.27
C THR A 35 3.58 6.59 1.17
N ILE A 36 2.72 7.08 2.09
CA ILE A 36 3.10 7.91 3.21
C ILE A 36 3.40 6.94 4.35
N HIS A 37 4.68 6.82 4.68
CA HIS A 37 5.20 5.71 5.46
C HIS A 37 5.85 6.17 6.75
N ALA A 38 5.54 5.50 7.84
CA ALA A 38 6.26 5.64 9.10
C ALA A 38 7.78 5.43 8.90
N TYR A 39 8.62 6.04 9.74
CA TYR A 39 10.04 5.76 9.70
C TYR A 39 10.32 4.33 10.16
N THR A 40 11.34 3.71 9.60
CA THR A 40 11.76 2.36 9.97
C THR A 40 13.28 2.31 10.12
N ASN A 41 13.82 1.20 10.63
CA ASN A 41 15.25 1.06 10.90
C ASN A 41 16.15 1.12 9.65
N ASP A 42 15.61 1.04 8.45
CA ASP A 42 16.38 1.26 7.22
C ASP A 42 16.86 2.72 7.07
N GLN A 43 16.23 3.65 7.80
CA GLN A 43 16.66 5.05 7.90
C GLN A 43 17.79 5.25 8.94
N VAL A 44 18.15 4.19 9.68
CA VAL A 44 19.18 4.21 10.71
C VAL A 44 18.90 5.32 11.74
N THR A 45 17.85 5.11 12.55
CA THR A 45 17.28 6.14 13.42
C THR A 45 18.08 6.45 14.67
N LEU A 46 18.96 5.54 15.11
CA LEU A 46 19.72 5.65 16.39
C LEU A 46 21.22 5.44 16.18
N ASP A 47 22.00 6.27 16.87
CA ASP A 47 23.43 6.16 17.24
C ASP A 47 24.46 5.72 16.19
N VAL A 48 24.08 5.53 14.93
CA VAL A 48 25.00 5.18 13.86
C VAL A 48 24.71 5.99 12.60
N SER A 49 25.73 6.22 11.81
CA SER A 49 25.57 6.91 10.53
C SER A 49 24.98 5.98 9.48
N HIS A 50 24.11 6.50 8.64
CA HIS A 50 23.64 5.77 7.47
C HIS A 50 24.81 5.45 6.53
N LYS A 51 24.93 4.20 6.08
CA LYS A 51 26.08 3.71 5.28
C LYS A 51 26.36 4.51 4.00
N LYS A 52 25.35 5.19 3.45
CA LYS A 52 25.47 6.07 2.28
C LYS A 52 25.64 7.56 2.65
N GLY A 53 25.74 7.88 3.95
CA GLY A 53 25.92 9.24 4.46
C GLY A 53 24.70 10.15 4.29
N ILE A 54 24.89 11.44 4.62
CA ILE A 54 23.81 12.45 4.65
C ILE A 54 23.29 12.87 3.27
N LYS A 55 24.00 12.52 2.21
CA LYS A 55 23.55 12.76 0.83
C LYS A 55 22.42 11.82 0.42
N GLU A 56 22.29 10.67 1.06
CA GLU A 56 21.15 9.78 0.93
C GLU A 56 19.97 10.33 1.76
N ARG A 57 18.83 10.54 1.14
CA ARG A 57 17.63 11.08 1.82
C ARG A 57 17.25 10.26 3.04
N ARG A 58 17.36 8.91 2.98
CA ARG A 58 17.09 8.00 4.11
C ARG A 58 18.07 8.14 5.26
N GLY A 59 19.23 8.74 5.06
CA GLY A 59 20.22 9.03 6.10
C GLY A 59 19.97 10.34 6.85
N ARG A 60 18.87 11.03 6.58
CA ARG A 60 18.47 12.26 7.28
C ARG A 60 17.65 11.91 8.52
N ALA A 61 17.64 12.79 9.53
CA ALA A 61 16.92 12.60 10.78
C ALA A 61 15.43 12.30 10.55
N CYS A 62 15.02 11.06 10.83
CA CYS A 62 13.71 10.52 10.49
C CYS A 62 12.57 11.18 11.26
N ALA A 63 12.79 11.56 12.52
CA ALA A 63 11.77 12.16 13.39
C ALA A 63 11.57 13.67 13.16
N MET A 64 12.31 14.27 12.20
CA MET A 64 12.27 15.73 11.95
C MET A 64 11.99 16.08 10.49
N ASN A 65 11.98 15.12 9.60
CA ASN A 65 11.95 15.39 8.17
C ASN A 65 10.88 14.60 7.45
N ILE A 66 10.29 15.21 6.43
CA ILE A 66 9.58 14.52 5.37
C ILE A 66 10.64 14.06 4.36
N VAL A 67 10.74 12.75 4.13
CA VAL A 67 11.83 12.14 3.34
C VAL A 67 11.28 11.42 2.11
N PRO A 68 11.26 12.07 0.93
CA PRO A 68 10.93 11.38 -0.32
C PRO A 68 12.00 10.33 -0.65
N THR A 69 11.54 9.14 -1.05
CA THR A 69 12.44 8.03 -1.36
C THR A 69 11.78 7.06 -2.35
N SER A 70 12.57 6.16 -2.92
CA SER A 70 12.08 5.10 -3.78
C SER A 70 11.38 4.00 -2.98
N THR A 71 10.49 3.27 -3.65
CA THR A 71 9.92 2.02 -3.18
C THR A 71 9.86 1.01 -4.33
N GLY A 72 10.07 -0.26 -4.01
CA GLY A 72 9.90 -1.35 -4.96
C GLY A 72 8.46 -1.88 -5.05
N ALA A 73 7.52 -1.33 -4.26
CA ALA A 73 6.17 -1.90 -4.14
C ALA A 73 5.39 -1.89 -5.46
N ALA A 74 5.43 -0.80 -6.22
CA ALA A 74 4.75 -0.73 -7.52
C ALA A 74 5.31 -1.75 -8.53
N ILE A 75 6.64 -1.95 -8.55
CA ILE A 75 7.28 -2.97 -9.40
C ILE A 75 6.92 -4.39 -8.93
N ALA A 76 6.85 -4.59 -7.61
CA ALA A 76 6.51 -5.89 -7.04
C ALA A 76 5.07 -6.33 -7.40
N ILE A 77 4.16 -5.39 -7.63
CA ILE A 77 2.78 -5.71 -8.08
C ILE A 77 2.79 -6.49 -9.39
N GLY A 78 3.56 -6.09 -10.39
CA GLY A 78 3.64 -6.82 -11.66
C GLY A 78 4.12 -8.27 -11.52
N LYS A 79 4.85 -8.61 -10.43
CA LYS A 79 5.27 -9.97 -10.14
C LYS A 79 4.17 -10.84 -9.52
N VAL A 80 3.25 -10.23 -8.77
CA VAL A 80 2.14 -10.96 -8.09
C VAL A 80 0.84 -10.87 -8.87
N ILE A 81 0.67 -9.83 -9.70
CA ILE A 81 -0.48 -9.62 -10.59
C ILE A 81 0.07 -9.27 -11.97
N PRO A 82 0.37 -10.27 -12.82
CA PRO A 82 1.05 -10.05 -14.10
C PRO A 82 0.33 -9.10 -15.07
N SER A 83 -1.01 -8.99 -14.99
CA SER A 83 -1.80 -8.03 -15.78
C SER A 83 -1.45 -6.56 -15.50
N LEU A 84 -0.83 -6.29 -14.36
CA LEU A 84 -0.43 -4.94 -13.92
C LEU A 84 1.06 -4.64 -14.14
N ASP A 85 1.80 -5.52 -14.80
CA ASP A 85 3.22 -5.28 -15.06
C ASP A 85 3.41 -4.04 -15.94
N GLY A 86 4.23 -3.10 -15.46
CA GLY A 86 4.49 -1.82 -16.13
C GLY A 86 3.37 -0.77 -16.05
N LYS A 87 2.17 -1.11 -15.56
CA LYS A 87 1.04 -0.17 -15.45
C LYS A 87 1.12 0.77 -14.25
N LEU A 88 1.82 0.39 -13.20
CA LEU A 88 1.95 1.17 -11.97
C LEU A 88 3.37 1.67 -11.75
N SER A 89 3.48 2.92 -11.33
CA SER A 89 4.72 3.54 -10.86
C SER A 89 4.48 4.21 -9.51
N GLY A 90 5.55 4.53 -8.78
CA GLY A 90 5.34 5.24 -7.51
C GLY A 90 6.60 5.44 -6.69
N GLY A 91 6.37 6.04 -5.53
CA GLY A 91 7.40 6.39 -4.56
C GLY A 91 6.91 6.28 -3.13
N ALA A 92 7.81 6.56 -2.20
CA ALA A 92 7.50 6.63 -0.79
C ALA A 92 7.87 8.01 -0.24
N ILE A 93 7.08 8.48 0.71
CA ILE A 93 7.35 9.65 1.53
C ILE A 93 7.40 9.17 2.97
N ARG A 94 8.60 9.15 3.56
CA ARG A 94 8.77 8.86 4.99
C ARG A 94 8.41 10.10 5.80
N VAL A 95 7.66 9.91 6.87
CA VAL A 95 7.18 10.98 7.75
C VAL A 95 7.58 10.71 9.20
N PRO A 96 7.59 11.74 10.08
CA PRO A 96 7.91 11.61 11.50
C PRO A 96 6.82 10.90 12.31
N VAL A 97 6.45 9.69 11.93
CA VAL A 97 5.46 8.81 12.56
C VAL A 97 6.13 7.49 12.83
N SER A 98 5.93 6.93 14.03
CA SER A 98 6.62 5.71 14.47
C SER A 98 6.05 4.44 13.85
N ASP A 99 4.74 4.39 13.63
CA ASP A 99 4.01 3.27 13.06
C ASP A 99 2.68 3.74 12.48
N GLY A 100 2.09 2.97 11.58
CA GLY A 100 0.88 3.34 10.85
C GLY A 100 1.20 4.12 9.57
N SER A 101 0.98 3.48 8.43
CA SER A 101 1.29 3.97 7.10
C SER A 101 0.06 3.93 6.20
N LEU A 102 0.08 4.64 5.08
CA LEU A 102 -0.97 4.56 4.08
C LEU A 102 -0.42 4.51 2.66
N VAL A 103 -1.21 3.95 1.76
CA VAL A 103 -1.03 4.02 0.31
C VAL A 103 -2.07 4.99 -0.25
N ASP A 104 -1.60 5.96 -1.01
CA ASP A 104 -2.40 6.88 -1.84
C ASP A 104 -2.26 6.42 -3.30
N LEU A 105 -3.37 5.96 -3.88
CA LEU A 105 -3.46 5.50 -5.25
C LEU A 105 -4.21 6.52 -6.10
N SER A 106 -3.63 6.86 -7.26
CA SER A 106 -4.30 7.63 -8.31
C SER A 106 -4.26 6.83 -9.60
N LEU A 107 -5.43 6.41 -10.10
CA LEU A 107 -5.58 5.42 -11.16
C LEU A 107 -6.47 5.93 -12.29
N GLU A 108 -6.13 5.53 -13.51
CA GLU A 108 -7.03 5.51 -14.66
C GLU A 108 -7.54 4.07 -14.82
N LEU A 109 -8.84 3.88 -14.79
CA LEU A 109 -9.50 2.58 -14.96
C LEU A 109 -10.02 2.44 -16.39
N THR A 110 -10.17 1.19 -16.84
CA THR A 110 -10.76 0.90 -18.15
C THR A 110 -12.25 1.23 -18.17
N GLU A 111 -12.95 0.84 -17.11
CA GLU A 111 -14.38 1.13 -16.95
C GLU A 111 -14.60 2.50 -16.30
N LYS A 112 -15.68 3.19 -16.69
CA LYS A 112 -16.17 4.34 -15.94
C LYS A 112 -16.89 3.88 -14.69
N VAL A 113 -16.58 4.57 -13.58
CA VAL A 113 -17.03 4.16 -12.25
C VAL A 113 -17.54 5.35 -11.44
N THR A 114 -18.38 5.05 -10.45
CA THR A 114 -18.77 5.96 -9.38
C THR A 114 -17.99 5.61 -8.08
N VAL A 115 -18.04 6.52 -7.11
CA VAL A 115 -17.50 6.27 -5.76
C VAL A 115 -18.19 5.08 -5.11
N GLU A 116 -19.50 4.97 -5.28
CA GLU A 116 -20.34 3.91 -4.72
C GLU A 116 -19.99 2.53 -5.28
N GLU A 117 -19.72 2.44 -6.57
CA GLU A 117 -19.29 1.19 -7.21
C GLU A 117 -17.93 0.72 -6.71
N ILE A 118 -16.96 1.63 -6.60
CA ILE A 118 -15.65 1.33 -6.04
C ILE A 118 -15.77 0.84 -4.59
N ASN A 119 -16.49 1.58 -3.76
CA ASN A 119 -16.69 1.23 -2.35
C ASN A 119 -17.41 -0.11 -2.20
N SER A 120 -18.43 -0.38 -3.03
CA SER A 120 -19.13 -1.65 -3.05
C SER A 120 -18.22 -2.81 -3.44
N ALA A 121 -17.32 -2.60 -4.42
CA ALA A 121 -16.35 -3.61 -4.81
C ALA A 121 -15.41 -3.97 -3.63
N PHE A 122 -14.92 -3.00 -2.86
CA PHE A 122 -14.12 -3.28 -1.66
C PHE A 122 -14.92 -4.02 -0.58
N ILE A 123 -16.15 -3.60 -0.29
CA ILE A 123 -17.01 -4.27 0.71
C ILE A 123 -17.27 -5.72 0.31
N ASN A 124 -17.59 -5.99 -0.96
CA ASN A 124 -17.91 -7.32 -1.45
C ASN A 124 -16.69 -8.26 -1.51
N ASN A 125 -15.48 -7.72 -1.54
CA ASN A 125 -14.22 -8.48 -1.56
C ASN A 125 -13.47 -8.40 -0.23
N ALA A 126 -14.13 -7.95 0.85
CA ALA A 126 -13.52 -7.89 2.18
C ALA A 126 -13.15 -9.30 2.68
N SER A 127 -12.02 -9.38 3.38
CA SER A 127 -11.44 -10.63 3.89
C SER A 127 -10.56 -10.34 5.11
N GLU A 128 -9.91 -11.35 5.67
CA GLU A 128 -8.93 -11.14 6.75
C GLU A 128 -7.70 -10.31 6.29
N THR A 129 -7.44 -10.21 4.99
CA THR A 129 -6.32 -9.45 4.43
C THR A 129 -6.72 -8.07 3.92
N LEU A 130 -7.97 -7.89 3.53
CA LEU A 130 -8.55 -6.63 3.07
C LEU A 130 -9.78 -6.30 3.89
N VAL A 131 -9.66 -5.28 4.72
CA VAL A 131 -10.76 -4.75 5.55
C VAL A 131 -11.15 -3.38 5.04
N THR A 132 -12.38 -2.95 5.30
CA THR A 132 -12.89 -1.62 4.93
C THR A 132 -13.29 -0.83 6.16
N THR A 133 -13.20 0.51 6.07
CA THR A 133 -13.73 1.41 7.09
C THR A 133 -14.36 2.65 6.47
N THR A 134 -15.31 3.24 7.18
CA THR A 134 -15.87 4.58 6.93
C THR A 134 -15.58 5.54 8.08
N ASP A 135 -14.92 5.05 9.14
CA ASP A 135 -14.55 5.86 10.29
C ASP A 135 -13.45 6.87 9.92
N PRO A 136 -13.46 8.06 10.52
CA PRO A 136 -12.46 9.09 10.26
C PRO A 136 -11.14 8.80 10.99
N ILE A 137 -10.49 7.70 10.62
CA ILE A 137 -9.26 7.21 11.25
C ILE A 137 -8.02 8.00 10.79
N VAL A 138 -6.99 7.94 11.65
CA VAL A 138 -5.64 8.46 11.39
C VAL A 138 -4.61 7.37 11.66
N SER A 139 -3.33 7.63 11.38
CA SER A 139 -2.26 6.61 11.47
C SER A 139 -2.17 5.89 12.81
N SER A 140 -2.45 6.55 13.94
CA SER A 140 -2.41 5.91 15.26
C SER A 140 -3.53 4.89 15.50
N ASP A 141 -4.66 5.02 14.80
CA ASP A 141 -5.80 4.09 14.92
C ASP A 141 -5.53 2.76 14.21
N VAL A 142 -4.54 2.76 13.32
CA VAL A 142 -4.16 1.57 12.53
C VAL A 142 -3.20 0.65 13.28
N ILE A 143 -2.54 1.16 14.33
CA ILE A 143 -1.54 0.42 15.10
C ILE A 143 -2.18 -0.81 15.77
N GLY A 144 -1.58 -1.97 15.58
CA GLY A 144 -2.06 -3.25 16.06
C GLY A 144 -3.02 -3.97 15.11
N THR A 145 -3.37 -3.39 13.96
CA THR A 145 -4.21 -4.07 12.97
C THR A 145 -3.44 -5.19 12.29
N THR A 146 -4.12 -6.33 12.08
CA THR A 146 -3.50 -7.54 11.50
C THR A 146 -3.84 -7.74 10.02
N CYS A 147 -4.71 -6.92 9.43
CA CYS A 147 -4.98 -6.96 8.00
C CYS A 147 -3.79 -6.42 7.20
N GLY A 148 -3.69 -6.83 5.95
CA GLY A 148 -2.69 -6.28 5.01
C GLY A 148 -3.08 -4.88 4.56
N ALA A 149 -4.36 -4.67 4.30
CA ALA A 149 -4.94 -3.43 3.81
C ALA A 149 -6.24 -3.08 4.54
N LEU A 150 -6.38 -1.82 4.94
CA LEU A 150 -7.60 -1.23 5.48
C LEU A 150 -8.05 -0.11 4.53
N ALA A 151 -8.96 -0.43 3.60
CA ALA A 151 -9.47 0.52 2.62
C ALA A 151 -10.35 1.57 3.30
N ASP A 152 -10.01 2.85 3.14
CA ASP A 152 -10.76 3.97 3.69
C ASP A 152 -11.79 4.45 2.66
N LEU A 153 -13.01 3.97 2.80
CA LEU A 153 -14.10 4.23 1.86
C LEU A 153 -14.55 5.70 1.87
N SER A 154 -14.28 6.43 2.96
CA SER A 154 -14.62 7.84 3.10
C SER A 154 -13.72 8.76 2.25
N LEU A 155 -12.54 8.26 1.87
CA LEU A 155 -11.54 9.00 1.09
C LEU A 155 -11.52 8.62 -0.39
N THR A 156 -12.38 7.70 -0.83
CA THR A 156 -12.54 7.36 -2.25
C THR A 156 -13.04 8.58 -3.03
N LYS A 157 -12.39 8.89 -4.15
CA LYS A 157 -12.78 10.00 -5.02
C LYS A 157 -12.72 9.62 -6.49
N VAL A 158 -13.63 10.16 -7.26
CA VAL A 158 -13.63 10.11 -8.71
C VAL A 158 -13.72 11.53 -9.23
N VAL A 159 -12.85 11.88 -10.16
CA VAL A 159 -12.91 13.14 -10.91
C VAL A 159 -13.07 12.81 -12.39
N GLU A 160 -14.00 13.48 -13.05
CA GLU A 160 -14.18 13.35 -14.50
C GLU A 160 -13.98 14.70 -15.18
N HIS A 161 -13.24 14.69 -16.29
CA HIS A 161 -13.05 15.84 -17.18
C HIS A 161 -12.87 15.36 -18.61
N ASP A 162 -13.61 15.97 -19.55
CA ASP A 162 -13.58 15.62 -20.98
C ASP A 162 -13.74 14.12 -21.25
N GLY A 163 -14.65 13.46 -20.52
CA GLY A 163 -14.96 12.06 -20.70
C GLY A 163 -13.92 11.09 -20.13
N LYS A 164 -12.86 11.58 -19.49
CA LYS A 164 -11.82 10.80 -18.82
C LYS A 164 -12.01 10.86 -17.31
N GLN A 165 -11.77 9.75 -16.65
CA GLN A 165 -11.86 9.66 -15.20
C GLN A 165 -10.50 9.37 -14.58
N MET A 166 -10.29 9.94 -13.40
CA MET A 166 -9.22 9.55 -12.48
C MET A 166 -9.84 9.18 -11.14
N VAL A 167 -9.43 8.05 -10.64
CA VAL A 167 -9.87 7.49 -9.35
C VAL A 167 -8.77 7.69 -8.33
N LYS A 168 -9.15 8.08 -7.10
CA LYS A 168 -8.28 8.11 -5.95
C LYS A 168 -8.80 7.18 -4.86
N VAL A 169 -7.92 6.31 -4.35
CA VAL A 169 -8.20 5.38 -3.25
C VAL A 169 -7.11 5.48 -2.20
N ILE A 170 -7.50 5.49 -0.94
CA ILE A 170 -6.61 5.47 0.22
C ILE A 170 -6.77 4.13 0.95
N SER A 171 -5.66 3.51 1.30
CA SER A 171 -5.64 2.33 2.15
C SER A 171 -4.57 2.46 3.22
N TRP A 172 -4.96 2.19 4.46
CA TRP A 172 -4.10 2.19 5.63
C TRP A 172 -3.50 0.80 5.88
N TYR A 173 -2.39 0.75 6.59
CA TYR A 173 -1.78 -0.49 7.07
C TYR A 173 -0.85 -0.24 8.25
N ASP A 174 -0.84 -1.17 9.20
CA ASP A 174 0.22 -1.26 10.18
C ASP A 174 1.44 -1.90 9.51
N ASN A 175 2.51 -1.14 9.34
CA ASN A 175 3.69 -1.60 8.61
C ASN A 175 4.51 -2.65 9.38
N GLU A 176 4.25 -2.86 10.67
CA GLU A 176 4.90 -3.85 11.54
C GLU A 176 3.98 -5.06 11.76
N MET A 177 2.87 -4.87 12.47
CA MET A 177 1.94 -5.95 12.83
C MET A 177 1.22 -6.52 11.59
N GLY A 178 0.74 -5.68 10.69
CA GLY A 178 0.04 -6.11 9.46
C GLY A 178 0.94 -7.00 8.61
N TYR A 179 2.20 -6.60 8.38
CA TYR A 179 3.17 -7.43 7.65
C TYR A 179 3.47 -8.74 8.37
N SER A 180 3.70 -8.70 9.68
CA SER A 180 3.99 -9.89 10.48
C SER A 180 2.84 -10.90 10.43
N ALA A 181 1.60 -10.43 10.52
CA ALA A 181 0.40 -11.26 10.39
C ALA A 181 0.29 -11.89 8.99
N GLN A 182 0.56 -11.11 7.92
CA GLN A 182 0.55 -11.63 6.55
C GLN A 182 1.64 -12.67 6.31
N MET A 183 2.82 -12.51 6.90
CA MET A 183 3.90 -13.51 6.84
C MET A 183 3.46 -14.82 7.50
N VAL A 184 2.80 -14.77 8.66
CA VAL A 184 2.25 -15.96 9.33
C VAL A 184 1.16 -16.63 8.48
N ARG A 185 0.27 -15.87 7.85
CA ARG A 185 -0.74 -16.41 6.91
C ARG A 185 -0.10 -17.11 5.72
N THR A 186 0.94 -16.51 5.14
CA THR A 186 1.70 -17.11 4.05
C THR A 186 2.35 -18.42 4.48
N ALA A 187 2.99 -18.45 5.65
CA ALA A 187 3.59 -19.67 6.20
C ALA A 187 2.56 -20.77 6.43
N LYS A 188 1.40 -20.45 7.02
CA LYS A 188 0.30 -21.40 7.21
C LYS A 188 -0.21 -21.96 5.89
N LYS A 189 -0.37 -21.13 4.89
CA LYS A 189 -0.80 -21.57 3.55
C LYS A 189 0.19 -22.52 2.92
N LEU A 190 1.49 -22.26 3.03
CA LEU A 190 2.53 -23.15 2.54
C LEU A 190 2.54 -24.51 3.22
N LEU A 191 2.24 -24.55 4.52
CA LEU A 191 2.17 -25.81 5.28
C LEU A 191 0.89 -26.62 4.98
N SER A 192 -0.08 -26.04 4.31
CA SER A 192 -1.34 -26.68 3.91
C SER A 192 -1.38 -27.15 2.46
N LEU A 193 -0.29 -26.94 1.70
CA LEU A 193 -0.08 -27.41 0.32
C LEU A 193 0.60 -28.78 0.34
#